data_091756a88b577e354b6f3042d3975fe6
#
_entry.id   091756a88b577e354b6f3042d3975fe6
#
_cell.length_a   1.000
_cell.length_b   1.000
_cell.length_c   1.000
_cell.angle_alpha   90.00
_cell.angle_beta   90.00
_cell.angle_gamma   90.00
#
_symmetry.space_group_name_H-M   'P 1'
#
loop_
_entity.id
_entity.type
_entity.pdbx_description
1 polymer ?
#
loop_
_entity_poly.entity_id
_entity_poly.type
_entity_poly.pdbx_seq_one_letter_code
_entity_poly.pdbx_strand_id
1 'polypeptide(L)'
;MSLSDRAGVNVPLLVTPEVIAEASGGAVHAADPRLPVLIDGATNALRAWLGWHVAPVITEVMTLDGNGHTTLQLPSTHVLSVDALAINGQTIQPHLYGWSQAGMIELYNGAFPERFRSVRVMVKHGYPSLPAFASIVTNTVLGAMSSPMGATREQAGELSIAWERNGLQLTSKDKETLAPYKIQSWT
;
A
#
# COMPACT_ATOMS: atom_id res chain seq x y z
N MET A 1 -9.11 -9.66 -3.59
CA MET A 1 -8.20 -10.20 -2.55
C MET A 1 -8.02 -9.13 -1.49
N SER A 2 -8.45 -9.37 -0.25
CA SER A 2 -8.33 -8.39 0.84
C SER A 2 -6.90 -8.35 1.36
N LEU A 3 -6.41 -7.17 1.83
CA LEU A 3 -5.12 -7.01 2.51
C LEU A 3 -5.00 -7.93 3.76
N SER A 4 -6.12 -8.41 4.31
CA SER A 4 -6.17 -9.33 5.44
C SER A 4 -5.69 -10.76 5.14
N ASP A 5 -5.58 -11.16 3.87
CA ASP A 5 -5.07 -12.51 3.49
C ASP A 5 -3.54 -12.63 3.50
N ARG A 6 -2.84 -11.53 3.84
CA ARG A 6 -1.38 -11.49 3.99
C ARG A 6 -0.97 -11.83 5.43
N ALA A 7 -1.55 -12.89 6.01
CA ALA A 7 -1.26 -13.31 7.37
C ALA A 7 0.24 -13.62 7.53
N GLY A 8 0.94 -12.80 8.32
CA GLY A 8 2.32 -13.02 8.78
C GLY A 8 3.38 -12.03 8.28
N VAL A 9 3.08 -11.15 7.32
CA VAL A 9 4.04 -10.11 6.93
C VAL A 9 3.74 -8.83 7.70
N ASN A 10 4.58 -8.50 8.67
CA ASN A 10 4.51 -7.20 9.33
C ASN A 10 5.08 -6.13 8.38
N VAL A 11 4.19 -5.43 7.67
CA VAL A 11 4.59 -4.37 6.75
C VAL A 11 4.82 -3.09 7.53
N PRO A 12 6.06 -2.55 7.55
CA PRO A 12 6.38 -1.34 8.30
C PRO A 12 5.48 -0.15 7.94
N LEU A 13 5.29 0.75 8.89
CA LEU A 13 4.59 2.02 8.68
C LEU A 13 5.38 2.93 7.73
N LEU A 14 4.71 3.85 7.07
CA LEU A 14 5.33 4.80 6.14
C LEU A 14 6.00 5.98 6.85
N VAL A 15 5.58 6.30 8.07
CA VAL A 15 6.13 7.35 8.92
C VAL A 15 6.16 6.90 10.38
N THR A 16 7.01 7.55 11.17
CA THR A 16 7.11 7.32 12.63
C THR A 16 6.50 8.49 13.40
N PRO A 17 6.19 8.31 14.71
CA PRO A 17 5.72 9.39 15.57
C PRO A 17 6.64 10.61 15.60
N GLU A 18 7.97 10.40 15.52
CA GLU A 18 8.97 11.48 15.51
C GLU A 18 8.82 12.36 14.27
N VAL A 19 8.58 11.76 13.09
CA VAL A 19 8.34 12.50 11.84
C VAL A 19 7.09 13.37 11.94
N ILE A 20 6.03 12.87 12.59
CA ILE A 20 4.80 13.65 12.81
C ILE A 20 5.06 14.81 13.77
N ALA A 21 5.79 14.55 14.87
CA ALA A 21 6.13 15.58 15.84
C ALA A 21 6.97 16.71 15.22
N GLU A 22 7.98 16.36 14.43
CA GLU A 22 8.82 17.31 13.69
C GLU A 22 7.99 18.12 12.69
N ALA A 23 7.17 17.47 11.87
CA ALA A 23 6.31 18.12 10.88
C ALA A 23 5.27 19.06 11.51
N SER A 24 4.86 18.81 12.76
CA SER A 24 3.92 19.66 13.49
C SER A 24 4.54 20.96 14.02
N GLY A 25 5.87 21.13 13.89
CA GLY A 25 6.59 22.27 14.50
C GLY A 25 6.55 22.24 16.04
N GLY A 26 6.39 21.05 16.65
CA GLY A 26 6.32 20.88 18.10
C GLY A 26 4.91 20.97 18.70
N ALA A 27 3.88 21.17 17.87
CA ALA A 27 2.49 21.19 18.34
C ALA A 27 1.99 19.80 18.78
N VAL A 28 2.60 18.74 18.25
CA VAL A 28 2.30 17.35 18.57
C VAL A 28 3.54 16.71 19.20
N HIS A 29 3.37 16.02 20.32
CA HIS A 29 4.46 15.33 20.99
C HIS A 29 4.60 13.89 20.46
N ALA A 30 5.81 13.42 20.16
CA ALA A 30 6.06 12.06 19.64
C ALA A 30 5.53 10.93 20.54
N ALA A 31 5.45 11.18 21.86
CA ALA A 31 4.89 10.24 22.83
C ALA A 31 3.36 10.31 22.97
N ASP A 32 2.65 11.05 22.12
CA ASP A 32 1.18 11.11 22.16
C ASP A 32 0.62 9.68 21.86
N PRO A 33 -0.17 9.10 22.78
CA PRO A 33 -0.65 7.72 22.64
C PRO A 33 -1.60 7.52 21.46
N ARG A 34 -2.13 8.58 20.86
CA ARG A 34 -3.00 8.51 19.67
C ARG A 34 -2.20 8.30 18.38
N LEU A 35 -0.93 8.74 18.33
CA LEU A 35 -0.14 8.71 17.10
C LEU A 35 0.00 7.31 16.48
N PRO A 36 0.35 6.25 17.22
CA PRO A 36 0.49 4.92 16.63
C PRO A 36 -0.78 4.46 15.90
N VAL A 37 -1.94 4.68 16.50
CA VAL A 37 -3.24 4.29 15.91
C VAL A 37 -3.58 5.13 14.69
N LEU A 38 -3.33 6.45 14.74
CA LEU A 38 -3.61 7.36 13.62
C LEU A 38 -2.66 7.09 12.44
N ILE A 39 -1.38 6.85 12.69
CA ILE A 39 -0.38 6.52 11.66
C ILE A 39 -0.73 5.20 10.99
N ASP A 40 -1.08 4.17 11.79
CA ASP A 40 -1.51 2.88 11.24
C ASP A 40 -2.77 3.04 10.39
N GLY A 41 -3.79 3.73 10.90
CA GLY A 41 -5.02 4.00 10.18
C GLY A 41 -4.80 4.74 8.87
N ALA A 42 -4.00 5.82 8.87
CA ALA A 42 -3.68 6.59 7.67
C ALA A 42 -2.87 5.76 6.64
N THR A 43 -1.88 4.99 7.12
CA THR A 43 -1.07 4.10 6.28
C THR A 43 -1.95 3.03 5.63
N ASN A 44 -2.85 2.41 6.40
CA ASN A 44 -3.76 1.39 5.90
C ASN A 44 -4.80 1.95 4.93
N ALA A 45 -5.32 3.16 5.16
CA ALA A 45 -6.23 3.83 4.23
C ALA A 45 -5.55 4.09 2.87
N LEU A 46 -4.28 4.54 2.88
CA LEU A 46 -3.49 4.75 1.68
C LEU A 46 -3.25 3.42 0.93
N ARG A 47 -2.78 2.38 1.63
CA ARG A 47 -2.51 1.06 1.04
C ARG A 47 -3.78 0.40 0.51
N ALA A 48 -4.90 0.53 1.21
CA ALA A 48 -6.20 0.02 0.76
C ALA A 48 -6.64 0.67 -0.55
N TRP A 49 -6.43 1.97 -0.69
CA TRP A 49 -6.75 2.68 -1.93
C TRP A 49 -5.85 2.27 -3.10
N LEU A 50 -4.55 2.03 -2.84
CA LEU A 50 -3.57 1.56 -3.83
C LEU A 50 -3.76 0.09 -4.21
N GLY A 51 -4.29 -0.73 -3.31
CA GLY A 51 -4.45 -2.17 -3.47
C GLY A 51 -3.21 -3.00 -3.11
N TRP A 52 -2.13 -2.38 -2.64
CA TRP A 52 -0.89 -3.07 -2.23
C TRP A 52 -0.07 -2.25 -1.21
N HIS A 53 1.02 -2.84 -0.66
CA HIS A 53 1.77 -2.22 0.43
C HIS A 53 2.61 -1.00 0.02
N VAL A 54 3.02 -0.90 -1.22
CA VAL A 54 3.77 0.16 -1.93
C VAL A 54 5.18 0.44 -1.42
N ALA A 55 5.39 0.60 -0.15
CA ALA A 55 6.68 0.82 0.51
C ALA A 55 6.62 0.33 1.98
N PRO A 56 7.77 0.01 2.57
CA PRO A 56 9.11 -0.12 2.00
C PRO A 56 9.27 -1.36 1.13
N VAL A 57 10.48 -1.64 0.65
CA VAL A 57 10.79 -2.92 -0.01
C VAL A 57 10.64 -4.06 0.98
N ILE A 58 9.85 -5.06 0.60
CA ILE A 58 9.67 -6.30 1.38
C ILE A 58 9.86 -7.52 0.49
N THR A 59 10.17 -8.65 1.11
CA THR A 59 10.10 -9.97 0.47
C THR A 59 8.94 -10.72 1.10
N GLU A 60 8.01 -11.19 0.27
CA GLU A 60 6.88 -11.98 0.74
C GLU A 60 6.57 -13.13 -0.19
N VAL A 61 5.84 -14.11 0.34
CA VAL A 61 5.27 -15.21 -0.45
C VAL A 61 3.81 -14.91 -0.71
N MET A 62 3.47 -14.70 -1.97
CA MET A 62 2.10 -14.51 -2.42
C MET A 62 1.50 -15.82 -2.87
N THR A 63 0.24 -16.06 -2.52
CA THR A 63 -0.57 -17.15 -3.06
C THR A 63 -1.66 -16.53 -3.92
N LEU A 64 -1.66 -16.88 -5.20
CA LEU A 64 -2.51 -16.27 -6.23
C LEU A 64 -3.36 -17.35 -6.91
N ASP A 65 -4.48 -16.91 -7.44
CA ASP A 65 -5.32 -17.72 -8.30
C ASP A 65 -4.73 -17.72 -9.71
N GLY A 66 -4.70 -18.88 -10.33
CA GLY A 66 -4.34 -18.96 -11.74
C GLY A 66 -5.54 -18.57 -12.62
N ASN A 67 -5.26 -18.01 -13.78
CA ASN A 67 -6.23 -17.35 -14.65
C ASN A 67 -6.41 -18.02 -16.02
N GLY A 68 -5.78 -19.14 -16.27
CA GLY A 68 -5.84 -19.83 -17.57
C GLY A 68 -4.98 -19.19 -18.68
N HIS A 69 -4.26 -18.10 -18.42
CA HIS A 69 -3.46 -17.38 -19.40
C HIS A 69 -1.96 -17.66 -19.25
N THR A 70 -1.18 -17.28 -20.25
CA THR A 70 0.29 -17.35 -20.21
C THR A 70 0.89 -16.30 -19.28
N THR A 71 0.16 -15.25 -18.95
CA THR A 71 0.59 -14.14 -18.09
C THR A 71 -0.25 -14.05 -16.83
N LEU A 72 0.37 -13.64 -15.71
CA LEU A 72 -0.28 -13.43 -14.43
C LEU A 72 0.19 -12.11 -13.82
N GLN A 73 -0.74 -11.27 -13.38
CA GLN A 73 -0.44 -10.02 -12.67
C GLN A 73 -0.25 -10.30 -11.18
N LEU A 74 0.88 -9.84 -10.65
CA LEU A 74 1.13 -9.77 -9.22
C LEU A 74 0.41 -8.56 -8.61
N PRO A 75 0.00 -8.61 -7.34
CA PRO A 75 -0.53 -7.46 -6.62
C PRO A 75 0.60 -6.48 -6.20
N SER A 76 1.34 -6.02 -7.20
CA SER A 76 2.44 -5.05 -7.08
C SER A 76 2.67 -4.38 -8.41
N THR A 77 3.02 -3.09 -8.39
CA THR A 77 3.44 -2.32 -9.57
C THR A 77 4.94 -2.02 -9.58
N HIS A 78 5.69 -2.56 -8.60
CA HIS A 78 7.14 -2.37 -8.53
C HIS A 78 7.83 -3.61 -7.95
N VAL A 79 8.19 -4.54 -8.84
CA VAL A 79 8.89 -5.78 -8.51
C VAL A 79 10.38 -5.58 -8.75
N LEU A 80 11.19 -6.05 -7.80
CA LEU A 80 12.66 -6.01 -7.84
C LEU A 80 13.26 -7.36 -8.19
N SER A 81 12.65 -8.46 -7.71
CA SER A 81 13.02 -9.83 -8.07
C SER A 81 11.84 -10.79 -7.86
N VAL A 82 11.85 -11.88 -8.61
CA VAL A 82 11.03 -13.06 -8.38
C VAL A 82 11.99 -14.18 -8.01
N ASP A 83 12.02 -14.53 -6.72
CA ASP A 83 13.03 -15.45 -6.18
C ASP A 83 12.60 -16.93 -6.33
N ALA A 84 11.29 -17.17 -6.34
CA ALA A 84 10.74 -18.52 -6.60
C ALA A 84 9.31 -18.42 -7.17
N LEU A 85 8.99 -19.34 -8.07
CA LEU A 85 7.65 -19.56 -8.61
C LEU A 85 7.29 -21.04 -8.48
N ALA A 86 6.10 -21.33 -7.96
CA ALA A 86 5.56 -22.68 -7.93
C ALA A 86 4.11 -22.69 -8.43
N ILE A 87 3.76 -23.69 -9.22
CA ILE A 87 2.42 -23.91 -9.77
C ILE A 87 1.95 -25.29 -9.32
N ASN A 88 0.78 -25.36 -8.68
CA ASN A 88 0.24 -26.59 -8.10
C ASN A 88 1.25 -27.32 -7.17
N GLY A 89 2.07 -26.54 -6.46
CA GLY A 89 3.10 -27.06 -5.55
C GLY A 89 4.40 -27.49 -6.24
N GLN A 90 4.49 -27.45 -7.56
CA GLN A 90 5.71 -27.76 -8.31
C GLN A 90 6.50 -26.49 -8.61
N THR A 91 7.78 -26.46 -8.25
CA THR A 91 8.67 -25.34 -8.53
C THR A 91 8.94 -25.22 -10.02
N ILE A 92 8.79 -24.02 -10.56
CA ILE A 92 9.11 -23.67 -11.94
C ILE A 92 10.52 -23.10 -12.01
N GLN A 93 11.33 -23.65 -12.91
CA GLN A 93 12.72 -23.19 -13.07
C GLN A 93 12.77 -21.77 -13.66
N PRO A 94 13.72 -20.90 -13.23
CA PRO A 94 13.78 -19.50 -13.65
C PRO A 94 13.88 -19.28 -15.17
N HIS A 95 14.42 -20.22 -15.93
CA HIS A 95 14.52 -20.12 -17.38
C HIS A 95 13.21 -20.45 -18.13
N LEU A 96 12.15 -20.88 -17.42
CA LEU A 96 10.84 -21.21 -17.99
C LEU A 96 9.82 -20.08 -17.86
N TYR A 97 10.18 -18.98 -17.20
CA TYR A 97 9.32 -17.82 -17.06
C TYR A 97 10.11 -16.52 -17.09
N GLY A 98 9.43 -15.45 -17.44
CA GLY A 98 9.93 -14.08 -17.32
C GLY A 98 9.06 -13.26 -16.38
N TRP A 99 9.55 -12.11 -15.96
CA TRP A 99 8.78 -11.16 -15.19
C TRP A 99 9.15 -9.72 -15.54
N SER A 100 8.23 -8.81 -15.33
CA SER A 100 8.44 -7.38 -15.52
C SER A 100 8.46 -6.63 -14.19
N GLN A 101 9.18 -5.51 -14.14
CA GLN A 101 9.16 -4.61 -12.99
C GLN A 101 7.75 -4.14 -12.63
N ALA A 102 6.85 -4.06 -13.60
CA ALA A 102 5.44 -3.70 -13.39
C ALA A 102 4.58 -4.82 -12.76
N GLY A 103 5.19 -5.96 -12.40
CA GLY A 103 4.51 -7.03 -11.67
C GLY A 103 3.82 -8.07 -12.55
N MET A 104 4.19 -8.19 -13.82
CA MET A 104 3.71 -9.28 -14.68
C MET A 104 4.67 -10.45 -14.62
N ILE A 105 4.14 -11.65 -14.55
CA ILE A 105 4.89 -12.92 -14.79
C ILE A 105 4.34 -13.56 -16.05
N GLU A 106 5.23 -14.05 -16.91
CA GLU A 106 4.91 -14.74 -18.16
C GLU A 106 5.56 -16.12 -18.16
N LEU A 107 4.78 -17.15 -18.44
CA LEU A 107 5.31 -18.50 -18.72
C LEU A 107 5.69 -18.58 -20.18
N TYR A 108 6.90 -19.03 -20.47
CA TYR A 108 7.36 -19.19 -21.87
C TYR A 108 6.70 -20.38 -22.56
N ASN A 109 6.25 -21.37 -21.81
CA ASN A 109 5.50 -22.51 -22.32
C ASN A 109 4.32 -22.83 -21.41
N GLY A 110 3.16 -23.07 -22.01
CA GLY A 110 1.93 -23.39 -21.29
C GLY A 110 1.21 -22.17 -20.76
N ALA A 111 0.33 -22.39 -19.79
CA ALA A 111 -0.48 -21.35 -19.15
C ALA A 111 -0.59 -21.62 -17.64
N PHE A 112 -0.87 -20.57 -16.87
CA PHE A 112 -1.27 -20.73 -15.48
C PHE A 112 -2.60 -21.52 -15.43
N PRO A 113 -2.75 -22.46 -14.49
CA PRO A 113 -4.00 -23.22 -14.40
C PRO A 113 -5.17 -22.30 -14.01
N GLU A 114 -6.34 -22.52 -14.56
CA GLU A 114 -7.57 -21.84 -14.13
C GLU A 114 -8.08 -22.49 -12.82
N ARG A 115 -7.37 -22.17 -11.72
CA ARG A 115 -7.61 -22.76 -10.40
C ARG A 115 -7.25 -21.80 -9.29
N PHE A 116 -8.10 -21.75 -8.25
CA PHE A 116 -7.85 -20.96 -7.05
C PHE A 116 -6.59 -21.42 -6.31
N ARG A 117 -5.79 -20.47 -5.83
CA ARG A 117 -4.61 -20.65 -4.98
C ARG A 117 -3.57 -21.61 -5.57
N SER A 118 -3.53 -21.71 -6.89
CA SER A 118 -2.64 -22.65 -7.62
C SER A 118 -1.23 -22.12 -7.82
N VAL A 119 -1.01 -20.82 -7.67
CA VAL A 119 0.27 -20.16 -7.91
C VAL A 119 0.83 -19.61 -6.60
N ARG A 120 2.08 -19.97 -6.28
CA ARG A 120 2.84 -19.38 -5.17
C ARG A 120 4.08 -18.70 -5.73
N VAL A 121 4.30 -17.47 -5.36
CA VAL A 121 5.47 -16.71 -5.80
C VAL A 121 6.16 -16.05 -4.59
N MET A 122 7.48 -16.22 -4.51
CA MET A 122 8.32 -15.46 -3.59
C MET A 122 8.85 -14.24 -4.35
N VAL A 123 8.52 -13.06 -3.90
CA VAL A 123 8.79 -11.83 -4.61
C VAL A 123 9.36 -10.78 -3.67
N LYS A 124 10.39 -10.08 -4.15
CA LYS A 124 10.90 -8.85 -3.51
C LYS A 124 10.34 -7.66 -4.27
N HIS A 125 9.58 -6.81 -3.59
CA HIS A 125 8.86 -5.73 -4.24
C HIS A 125 8.62 -4.54 -3.32
N GLY A 126 8.18 -3.42 -3.92
CA GLY A 126 7.97 -2.16 -3.22
C GLY A 126 9.04 -1.13 -3.53
N TYR A 127 8.75 0.12 -3.21
CA TYR A 127 9.71 1.21 -3.32
C TYR A 127 10.52 1.33 -2.02
N PRO A 128 11.81 1.64 -2.08
CA PRO A 128 12.64 1.81 -0.87
C PRO A 128 12.15 2.98 -0.01
N SER A 129 11.71 4.06 -0.65
CA SER A 129 11.16 5.25 -0.01
C SER A 129 10.27 5.99 -0.99
N LEU A 130 9.21 6.61 -0.48
CA LEU A 130 8.30 7.48 -1.24
C LEU A 130 7.95 8.72 -0.39
N PRO A 131 8.73 9.81 -0.47
CA PRO A 131 8.52 11.02 0.34
C PRO A 131 7.12 11.61 0.19
N ALA A 132 6.53 11.57 -1.01
CA ALA A 132 5.16 12.04 -1.26
C ALA A 132 4.13 11.25 -0.42
N PHE A 133 4.33 9.95 -0.23
CA PHE A 133 3.43 9.11 0.56
C PHE A 133 3.57 9.37 2.06
N ALA A 134 4.82 9.54 2.51
CA ALA A 134 5.09 9.97 3.88
C ALA A 134 4.41 11.31 4.18
N SER A 135 4.51 12.28 3.26
CA SER A 135 3.85 13.58 3.39
C SER A 135 2.31 13.47 3.44
N ILE A 136 1.71 12.61 2.60
CA ILE A 136 0.26 12.37 2.60
C ILE A 136 -0.18 11.77 3.95
N VAL A 137 0.53 10.75 4.46
CA VAL A 137 0.23 10.14 5.76
C VAL A 137 0.40 11.17 6.89
N THR A 138 1.51 11.92 6.90
CA THR A 138 1.76 12.99 7.87
C THR A 138 0.64 14.01 7.90
N ASN A 139 0.26 14.56 6.75
CA ASN A 139 -0.82 15.54 6.65
C ASN A 139 -2.18 14.96 7.06
N THR A 140 -2.43 13.69 6.76
CA THR A 140 -3.66 13.01 7.17
C THR A 140 -3.74 12.85 8.69
N VAL A 141 -2.63 12.46 9.33
CA VAL A 141 -2.54 12.33 10.79
C VAL A 141 -2.69 13.70 11.48
N LEU A 142 -1.95 14.70 11.02
CA LEU A 142 -2.05 16.07 11.57
C LEU A 142 -3.46 16.66 11.43
N GLY A 143 -4.12 16.43 10.29
CA GLY A 143 -5.52 16.82 10.08
C GLY A 143 -6.47 16.13 11.06
N ALA A 144 -6.31 14.82 11.28
CA ALA A 144 -7.12 14.07 12.24
C ALA A 144 -6.89 14.51 13.69
N MET A 145 -5.66 14.92 14.04
CA MET A 145 -5.36 15.45 15.37
C MET A 145 -5.91 16.85 15.60
N SER A 146 -5.96 17.67 14.55
CA SER A 146 -6.50 19.04 14.62
C SER A 146 -8.02 19.07 14.72
N SER A 147 -8.71 18.04 14.20
CA SER A 147 -10.18 17.93 14.22
C SER A 147 -10.62 16.56 14.76
N PRO A 148 -10.46 16.31 16.08
CA PRO A 148 -10.72 15.00 16.69
C PRO A 148 -12.16 14.49 16.51
N MET A 149 -13.13 15.39 16.33
CA MET A 149 -14.55 15.06 16.15
C MET A 149 -14.97 14.99 14.68
N GLY A 150 -14.03 15.09 13.74
CA GLY A 150 -14.32 15.07 12.31
C GLY A 150 -15.11 16.29 11.82
N ALA A 151 -15.03 17.40 12.53
CA ALA A 151 -15.67 18.65 12.11
C ALA A 151 -15.04 19.15 10.80
N THR A 152 -15.88 19.33 9.79
CA THR A 152 -15.45 19.88 8.50
C THR A 152 -15.47 21.40 8.48
N ARG A 153 -16.17 22.01 9.43
CA ARG A 153 -16.32 23.45 9.55
C ARG A 153 -16.58 23.85 11.00
N GLU A 154 -15.82 24.79 11.50
CA GLU A 154 -16.07 25.46 12.77
C GLU A 154 -16.36 26.93 12.53
N GLN A 155 -17.38 27.46 13.20
CA GLN A 155 -17.75 28.87 13.14
C GLN A 155 -17.74 29.46 14.55
N ALA A 156 -16.91 30.47 14.75
CA ALA A 156 -16.85 31.27 15.98
C ALA A 156 -17.08 32.72 15.61
N GLY A 157 -18.32 33.18 15.76
CA GLY A 157 -18.72 34.52 15.35
C GLY A 157 -18.63 34.73 13.83
N GLU A 158 -17.86 35.72 13.38
CA GLU A 158 -17.63 36.00 11.97
C GLU A 158 -16.49 35.16 11.35
N LEU A 159 -15.72 34.43 12.18
CA LEU A 159 -14.62 33.60 11.74
C LEU A 159 -15.16 32.19 11.39
N SER A 160 -14.98 31.78 10.15
CA SER A 160 -15.31 30.42 9.68
C SER A 160 -14.03 29.71 9.26
N ILE A 161 -13.70 28.60 9.93
CA ILE A 161 -12.58 27.73 9.57
C ILE A 161 -13.15 26.50 8.91
N ALA A 162 -12.76 26.25 7.66
CA ALA A 162 -13.09 25.03 6.94
C ALA A 162 -11.87 24.12 6.89
N TRP A 163 -12.04 22.86 7.29
CA TRP A 163 -10.99 21.85 7.23
C TRP A 163 -11.12 21.04 5.95
N GLU A 164 -10.04 20.96 5.19
CA GLU A 164 -10.01 20.22 3.92
C GLU A 164 -10.05 18.70 4.14
N ARG A 165 -9.63 18.26 5.33
CA ARG A 165 -9.58 16.83 5.70
C ARG A 165 -10.58 16.50 6.79
N ASN A 166 -11.33 15.40 6.58
CA ASN A 166 -12.23 14.83 7.56
C ASN A 166 -11.68 13.47 8.03
N GLY A 167 -11.08 13.47 9.22
CA GLY A 167 -10.48 12.26 9.79
C GLY A 167 -9.33 11.70 8.94
N LEU A 168 -9.29 10.37 8.77
CA LEU A 168 -8.22 9.65 8.04
C LEU A 168 -8.52 9.48 6.54
N GLN A 169 -9.38 10.31 5.95
CA GLN A 169 -9.74 10.20 4.54
C GLN A 169 -8.69 10.84 3.63
N LEU A 170 -8.42 10.19 2.50
CA LEU A 170 -7.60 10.73 1.42
C LEU A 170 -8.39 11.76 0.63
N THR A 171 -7.80 12.95 0.43
CA THR A 171 -8.37 14.00 -0.42
C THR A 171 -8.31 13.63 -1.91
N SER A 172 -9.05 14.35 -2.75
CA SER A 172 -8.98 14.17 -4.21
C SER A 172 -7.56 14.40 -4.74
N LYS A 173 -6.85 15.41 -4.21
CA LYS A 173 -5.47 15.72 -4.57
C LYS A 173 -4.49 14.59 -4.16
N ASP A 174 -4.70 13.98 -2.99
CA ASP A 174 -3.90 12.82 -2.57
C ASP A 174 -4.10 11.66 -3.55
N LYS A 175 -5.36 11.39 -3.93
CA LYS A 175 -5.70 10.32 -4.88
C LYS A 175 -5.10 10.55 -6.27
N GLU A 176 -5.07 11.78 -6.75
CA GLU A 176 -4.38 12.15 -8.00
C GLU A 176 -2.88 11.86 -7.93
N THR A 177 -2.22 12.26 -6.82
CA THR A 177 -0.80 11.99 -6.59
C THR A 177 -0.50 10.49 -6.51
N LEU A 178 -1.41 9.71 -5.93
CA LEU A 178 -1.28 8.28 -5.73
C LEU A 178 -1.68 7.44 -6.96
N ALA A 179 -2.47 7.99 -7.89
CA ALA A 179 -3.05 7.27 -9.02
C ALA A 179 -2.03 6.47 -9.87
N PRO A 180 -0.82 6.98 -10.18
CA PRO A 180 0.19 6.23 -10.94
C PRO A 180 0.68 4.94 -10.27
N TYR A 181 0.50 4.82 -8.96
CA TYR A 181 0.97 3.68 -8.16
C TYR A 181 -0.13 2.67 -7.83
N LYS A 182 -1.36 2.96 -8.25
CA LYS A 182 -2.51 2.09 -8.00
C LYS A 182 -2.46 0.87 -8.91
N ILE A 183 -2.75 -0.31 -8.33
CA ILE A 183 -2.97 -1.52 -9.13
C ILE A 183 -4.21 -1.29 -9.99
N GLN A 184 -4.04 -1.42 -11.29
CA GLN A 184 -5.15 -1.47 -12.22
C GLN A 184 -5.65 -2.91 -12.29
N SER A 185 -6.95 -3.13 -12.02
CA SER A 185 -7.56 -4.42 -12.28
C SER A 185 -7.69 -4.59 -13.81
N TRP A 186 -6.94 -5.51 -14.35
CA TRP A 186 -7.19 -5.98 -15.71
C TRP A 186 -8.40 -6.92 -15.65
N THR A 187 -9.51 -6.48 -16.16
CA THR A 187 -10.69 -7.30 -16.44
C THR A 187 -10.53 -7.97 -17.78
#